data_ba2b2c7f9ce1e3a79d9cd1ca7e7eef90
#
_entry.id   ba2b2c7f9ce1e3a79d9cd1ca7e7eef90
#
_cell.length_a   1.000
_cell.length_b   1.000
_cell.length_c   1.000
_cell.angle_alpha   90.00
_cell.angle_beta   90.00
_cell.angle_gamma   90.00
#
_symmetry.space_group_name_H-M   'P 1'
#
loop_
_entity.id
_entity.type
_entity.pdbx_description
1 polymer ?
#
loop_
_entity_poly.entity_id
_entity_poly.type
_entity_poly.pdbx_seq_one_letter_code
_entity_poly.pdbx_strand_id
1 'polypeptide(L)'
;MRLTRVTLFFIVLILGLGFFRLIDYLLQDLEFQTLQATEESMVDTANILASYVETEGTLAGLSKIFDNSYNRNIEALIFKQLKTNVGLNAYLTDDKGIILFDSGYPKNIGEDFSKFRDIRLTLAGKYGARSSRTDENDKNSSVMFVGAPVHKDGKIVGCLSVYKAQADVLPFVQERRRDI
;
A
#
# COMPACT_ATOMS: atom_id res chain seq x y z
N MET A 1 -30.66 -10.29 -46.61
CA MET A 1 -30.08 -8.94 -46.54
C MET A 1 -28.60 -9.03 -46.94
N ARG A 2 -28.18 -8.39 -48.07
CA ARG A 2 -26.73 -8.35 -48.40
C ARG A 2 -26.07 -7.30 -47.53
N LEU A 3 -25.22 -7.72 -46.59
CA LEU A 3 -24.37 -6.79 -45.85
C LEU A 3 -23.49 -6.02 -46.84
N THR A 4 -23.64 -4.73 -46.90
CA THR A 4 -22.75 -3.88 -47.71
C THR A 4 -21.39 -3.79 -47.00
N ARG A 5 -20.31 -3.59 -47.79
CA ARG A 5 -18.95 -3.45 -47.21
C ARG A 5 -18.89 -2.35 -46.14
N VAL A 6 -19.68 -1.32 -46.30
CA VAL A 6 -19.80 -0.19 -45.36
C VAL A 6 -20.45 -0.61 -44.02
N THR A 7 -21.55 -1.39 -44.07
CA THR A 7 -22.19 -1.92 -42.86
C THR A 7 -21.25 -2.87 -42.09
N LEU A 8 -20.50 -3.71 -42.81
CA LEU A 8 -19.52 -4.61 -42.17
C LEU A 8 -18.42 -3.80 -41.49
N PHE A 9 -17.91 -2.75 -42.14
CA PHE A 9 -16.89 -1.86 -41.53
C PHE A 9 -17.38 -1.23 -40.23
N PHE A 10 -18.61 -0.68 -40.18
CA PHE A 10 -19.16 -0.10 -38.97
C PHE A 10 -19.39 -1.13 -37.87
N ILE A 11 -19.82 -2.34 -38.22
CA ILE A 11 -19.98 -3.42 -37.23
C ILE A 11 -18.63 -3.77 -36.59
N VAL A 12 -17.57 -3.96 -37.38
CA VAL A 12 -16.23 -4.26 -36.90
C VAL A 12 -15.69 -3.11 -36.03
N LEU A 13 -15.91 -1.86 -36.43
CA LEU A 13 -15.51 -0.69 -35.69
C LEU A 13 -16.19 -0.63 -34.30
N ILE A 14 -17.52 -0.83 -34.25
CA ILE A 14 -18.29 -0.82 -33.01
C ILE A 14 -17.86 -1.95 -32.10
N LEU A 15 -17.66 -3.16 -32.63
CA LEU A 15 -17.18 -4.30 -31.86
C LEU A 15 -15.76 -4.05 -31.32
N GLY A 16 -14.86 -3.48 -32.12
CA GLY A 16 -13.51 -3.13 -31.70
C GLY A 16 -13.48 -2.10 -30.57
N LEU A 17 -14.28 -1.04 -30.70
CA LEU A 17 -14.43 -0.02 -29.64
C LEU A 17 -15.06 -0.60 -28.37
N GLY A 18 -16.08 -1.46 -28.51
CA GLY A 18 -16.71 -2.14 -27.37
C GLY A 18 -15.74 -3.05 -26.64
N PHE A 19 -14.94 -3.82 -27.39
CA PHE A 19 -13.92 -4.70 -26.83
C PHE A 19 -12.81 -3.93 -26.13
N PHE A 20 -12.35 -2.83 -26.72
CA PHE A 20 -11.36 -1.93 -26.11
C PHE A 20 -11.86 -1.38 -24.76
N ARG A 21 -13.11 -0.89 -24.73
CA ARG A 21 -13.72 -0.40 -23.47
C ARG A 21 -13.87 -1.50 -22.42
N LEU A 22 -14.22 -2.71 -22.84
CA LEU A 22 -14.31 -3.86 -21.94
C LEU A 22 -12.96 -4.21 -21.32
N ILE A 23 -11.90 -4.24 -22.11
CA ILE A 23 -10.54 -4.50 -21.62
C ILE A 23 -10.11 -3.43 -20.61
N ASP A 24 -10.31 -2.14 -20.93
CA ASP A 24 -9.95 -1.03 -20.04
C ASP A 24 -10.70 -1.12 -18.70
N TYR A 25 -12.00 -1.44 -18.73
CA TYR A 25 -12.80 -1.67 -17.54
C TYR A 25 -12.26 -2.83 -16.69
N LEU A 26 -11.96 -3.98 -17.31
CA LEU A 26 -11.43 -5.15 -16.60
C LEU A 26 -10.05 -4.88 -15.97
N LEU A 27 -9.19 -4.11 -16.65
CA LEU A 27 -7.87 -3.76 -16.12
C LEU A 27 -7.98 -2.82 -14.90
N GLN A 28 -8.92 -1.87 -14.91
CA GLN A 28 -9.17 -0.99 -13.77
C GLN A 28 -9.72 -1.76 -12.57
N ASP A 29 -10.62 -2.71 -12.79
CA ASP A 29 -11.19 -3.56 -11.73
C ASP A 29 -10.12 -4.44 -11.07
N LEU A 30 -9.22 -5.03 -11.85
CA LEU A 30 -8.08 -5.82 -11.35
C LEU A 30 -7.12 -4.97 -10.50
N GLU A 31 -6.83 -3.74 -10.91
CA GLU A 31 -6.00 -2.82 -10.14
C GLU A 31 -6.64 -2.52 -8.77
N PHE A 32 -7.94 -2.22 -8.77
CA PHE A 32 -8.69 -1.95 -7.55
C PHE A 32 -8.70 -3.15 -6.58
N GLN A 33 -8.99 -4.35 -7.07
CA GLN A 33 -9.00 -5.58 -6.27
C GLN A 33 -7.61 -5.89 -5.67
N THR A 34 -6.54 -5.65 -6.44
CA THR A 34 -5.17 -5.85 -5.96
C THR A 34 -4.81 -4.86 -4.86
N LEU A 35 -5.18 -3.59 -5.00
CA LEU A 35 -4.97 -2.58 -3.98
C LEU A 35 -5.77 -2.89 -2.72
N GLN A 36 -7.01 -3.34 -2.85
CA GLN A 36 -7.86 -3.73 -1.72
C GLN A 36 -7.25 -4.92 -0.95
N ALA A 37 -6.82 -5.98 -1.64
CA ALA A 37 -6.17 -7.13 -1.01
C ALA A 37 -4.85 -6.75 -0.31
N THR A 38 -4.11 -5.80 -0.90
CA THR A 38 -2.89 -5.27 -0.28
C THR A 38 -3.22 -4.48 0.97
N GLU A 39 -4.22 -3.60 0.92
CA GLU A 39 -4.66 -2.80 2.07
C GLU A 39 -5.11 -3.70 3.22
N GLU A 40 -5.90 -4.75 2.95
CA GLU A 40 -6.32 -5.74 3.94
C GLU A 40 -5.12 -6.41 4.64
N SER A 41 -4.14 -6.88 3.87
CA SER A 41 -2.90 -7.45 4.42
C SER A 41 -2.08 -6.43 5.23
N MET A 42 -2.10 -5.16 4.85
CA MET A 42 -1.44 -4.10 5.61
C MET A 42 -2.18 -3.79 6.91
N VAL A 43 -3.52 -3.85 6.94
CA VAL A 43 -4.32 -3.72 8.19
C VAL A 43 -3.90 -4.79 9.18
N ASP A 44 -3.83 -6.06 8.76
CA ASP A 44 -3.43 -7.16 9.63
C ASP A 44 -2.01 -6.97 10.15
N THR A 45 -1.08 -6.62 9.26
CA THR A 45 0.32 -6.37 9.62
C THR A 45 0.47 -5.21 10.60
N ALA A 46 -0.24 -4.10 10.37
CA ALA A 46 -0.22 -2.93 11.26
C ALA A 46 -0.71 -3.30 12.67
N ASN A 47 -1.81 -4.06 12.77
CA ASN A 47 -2.35 -4.49 14.05
C ASN A 47 -1.43 -5.48 14.77
N ILE A 48 -0.80 -6.42 14.07
CA ILE A 48 0.18 -7.35 14.65
C ILE A 48 1.39 -6.58 15.22
N LEU A 49 1.93 -5.61 14.46
CA LEU A 49 3.05 -4.80 14.91
C LEU A 49 2.66 -3.85 16.04
N ALA A 50 1.45 -3.27 16.02
CA ALA A 50 0.93 -2.47 17.13
C ALA A 50 0.83 -3.30 18.42
N SER A 51 0.28 -4.52 18.35
CA SER A 51 0.20 -5.46 19.46
C SER A 51 1.58 -5.85 19.99
N TYR A 52 2.58 -5.99 19.10
CA TYR A 52 3.96 -6.20 19.55
C TYR A 52 4.48 -5.01 20.37
N VAL A 53 4.25 -3.77 19.90
CA VAL A 53 4.66 -2.57 20.65
C VAL A 53 3.96 -2.47 21.99
N GLU A 54 2.69 -2.87 22.08
CA GLU A 54 1.90 -2.90 23.31
C GLU A 54 2.47 -3.89 24.36
N THR A 55 2.93 -5.06 23.89
CA THR A 55 3.43 -6.14 24.76
C THR A 55 4.89 -5.96 25.16
N GLU A 56 5.76 -5.69 24.20
CA GLU A 56 7.21 -5.55 24.44
C GLU A 56 7.60 -4.15 24.91
N GLY A 57 6.81 -3.11 24.54
CA GLY A 57 6.95 -1.74 25.02
C GLY A 57 8.23 -1.01 24.60
N THR A 58 9.05 -1.55 23.69
CA THR A 58 10.37 -1.01 23.36
C THR A 58 10.51 -0.61 21.90
N LEU A 59 10.93 0.66 21.67
CA LEU A 59 11.33 1.12 20.33
C LEU A 59 12.52 0.34 19.80
N ALA A 60 13.45 -0.06 20.66
CA ALA A 60 14.62 -0.86 20.28
C ALA A 60 14.23 -2.24 19.74
N GLY A 61 13.19 -2.86 20.29
CA GLY A 61 12.66 -4.13 19.78
C GLY A 61 12.05 -3.98 18.37
N LEU A 62 11.30 -2.92 18.15
CA LEU A 62 10.72 -2.62 16.84
C LEU A 62 11.81 -2.35 15.79
N SER A 63 12.83 -1.54 16.11
CA SER A 63 14.00 -1.32 15.23
C SER A 63 14.67 -2.64 14.86
N LYS A 64 14.94 -3.50 15.85
CA LYS A 64 15.59 -4.79 15.63
C LYS A 64 14.77 -5.72 14.70
N ILE A 65 13.43 -5.68 14.79
CA ILE A 65 12.55 -6.46 13.90
C ILE A 65 12.77 -6.02 12.44
N PHE A 66 12.75 -4.71 12.18
CA PHE A 66 12.92 -4.19 10.82
C PHE A 66 14.34 -4.41 10.31
N ASP A 67 15.38 -4.15 11.10
CA ASP A 67 16.78 -4.42 10.76
C ASP A 67 17.00 -5.89 10.40
N ASN A 68 16.49 -6.80 11.22
CA ASN A 68 16.58 -8.24 10.96
C ASN A 68 15.79 -8.62 9.70
N SER A 69 14.63 -8.01 9.46
CA SER A 69 13.78 -8.30 8.31
C SER A 69 14.42 -7.84 6.99
N TYR A 70 15.04 -6.68 6.98
CA TYR A 70 15.72 -6.15 5.79
C TYR A 70 17.00 -6.92 5.45
N ASN A 71 17.65 -7.50 6.45
CA ASN A 71 18.83 -8.34 6.27
C ASN A 71 18.52 -9.81 5.90
N ARG A 72 17.23 -10.19 5.81
CA ARG A 72 16.86 -11.54 5.37
C ARG A 72 17.09 -11.72 3.88
N ASN A 73 17.75 -12.79 3.52
CA ASN A 73 17.78 -13.27 2.13
C ASN A 73 16.46 -14.00 1.84
N ILE A 74 15.61 -13.39 1.03
CA ILE A 74 14.31 -13.92 0.62
C ILE A 74 14.44 -14.38 -0.84
N GLU A 75 14.05 -15.62 -1.13
CA GLU A 75 13.95 -16.17 -2.48
C GLU A 75 12.54 -16.76 -2.67
N ALA A 76 11.54 -15.89 -2.70
CA ALA A 76 10.15 -16.29 -2.87
C ALA A 76 9.71 -16.04 -4.32
N LEU A 77 9.53 -17.13 -5.09
CA LEU A 77 8.97 -17.05 -6.43
C LEU A 77 7.44 -16.95 -6.33
N ILE A 78 6.92 -15.74 -6.45
CA ILE A 78 5.49 -15.44 -6.42
C ILE A 78 5.00 -15.38 -7.86
N PHE A 79 4.32 -16.44 -8.32
CA PHE A 79 3.98 -16.66 -9.73
C PHE A 79 5.22 -16.64 -10.62
N LYS A 80 5.49 -15.54 -11.32
CA LYS A 80 6.66 -15.38 -12.21
C LYS A 80 7.67 -14.35 -11.68
N GLN A 81 7.40 -13.74 -10.52
CA GLN A 81 8.25 -12.70 -9.94
C GLN A 81 9.01 -13.22 -8.74
N LEU A 82 10.32 -13.00 -8.75
CA LEU A 82 11.19 -13.32 -7.63
C LEU A 82 11.18 -12.15 -6.64
N LYS A 83 10.66 -12.39 -5.42
CA LYS A 83 10.75 -11.46 -4.30
C LYS A 83 12.01 -11.74 -3.50
N THR A 84 12.86 -10.72 -3.37
CA THR A 84 14.18 -10.84 -2.73
C THR A 84 14.32 -10.05 -1.43
N ASN A 85 13.39 -9.14 -1.13
CA ASN A 85 13.46 -8.27 0.04
C ASN A 85 12.08 -8.03 0.68
N VAL A 86 12.08 -7.50 1.90
CA VAL A 86 10.87 -7.00 2.56
C VAL A 86 10.60 -5.58 2.05
N GLY A 87 9.51 -5.41 1.30
CA GLY A 87 9.09 -4.12 0.74
C GLY A 87 8.05 -3.38 1.62
N LEU A 88 8.03 -3.66 2.93
CA LEU A 88 7.15 -3.01 3.90
C LEU A 88 7.98 -2.22 4.88
N ASN A 89 7.57 -0.98 5.14
CA ASN A 89 8.14 -0.11 6.15
C ASN A 89 7.07 0.24 7.19
N ALA A 90 7.51 0.76 8.34
CA ALA A 90 6.60 1.27 9.35
C ALA A 90 7.17 2.49 10.06
N TYR A 91 6.28 3.32 10.57
CA TYR A 91 6.61 4.33 11.56
C TYR A 91 5.67 4.25 12.76
N LEU A 92 6.15 4.71 13.89
CA LEU A 92 5.42 4.80 15.15
C LEU A 92 5.37 6.26 15.59
N THR A 93 4.20 6.73 16.02
CA THR A 93 4.03 8.04 16.64
C THR A 93 3.62 7.95 18.11
N ASP A 94 3.78 9.03 18.83
CA ASP A 94 3.11 9.25 20.11
C ASP A 94 1.62 9.62 19.92
N ASP A 95 0.94 9.94 21.05
CA ASP A 95 -0.46 10.38 21.09
C ASP A 95 -0.70 11.75 20.44
N LYS A 96 0.34 12.53 20.18
CA LYS A 96 0.30 13.83 19.50
C LYS A 96 0.60 13.73 18.01
N GLY A 97 1.05 12.56 17.52
CA GLY A 97 1.43 12.34 16.13
C GLY A 97 2.88 12.69 15.83
N ILE A 98 3.74 12.82 16.86
CA ILE A 98 5.19 13.00 16.68
C ILE A 98 5.83 11.64 16.39
N ILE A 99 6.65 11.56 15.35
CA ILE A 99 7.34 10.33 14.95
C ILE A 99 8.39 9.94 16.01
N LEU A 100 8.23 8.74 16.56
CA LEU A 100 9.18 8.13 17.49
C LEU A 100 10.12 7.14 16.81
N PHE A 101 9.68 6.55 15.70
CA PHE A 101 10.42 5.57 14.92
C PHE A 101 9.97 5.61 13.46
N ASP A 102 10.88 5.45 12.52
CA ASP A 102 10.57 5.25 11.09
C ASP A 102 11.64 4.34 10.49
N SER A 103 11.23 3.15 10.03
CA SER A 103 12.13 2.14 9.49
C SER A 103 12.72 2.49 8.12
N GLY A 104 11.98 3.23 7.29
CA GLY A 104 12.40 3.61 5.95
C GLY A 104 13.05 4.99 5.87
N TYR A 105 12.64 5.91 6.75
CA TYR A 105 13.13 7.29 6.77
C TYR A 105 13.45 7.77 8.18
N PRO A 106 14.57 7.34 8.79
CA PRO A 106 14.93 7.70 10.17
C PRO A 106 15.03 9.22 10.42
N LYS A 107 15.25 10.02 9.36
CA LYS A 107 15.25 11.48 9.43
C LYS A 107 13.91 12.10 9.83
N ASN A 108 12.81 11.35 9.71
CA ASN A 108 11.48 11.82 10.10
C ASN A 108 11.27 11.77 11.63
N ILE A 109 12.17 11.14 12.40
CA ILE A 109 12.04 11.04 13.85
C ILE A 109 12.03 12.46 14.45
N GLY A 110 11.00 12.75 15.26
CA GLY A 110 10.74 14.06 15.84
C GLY A 110 9.84 14.97 15.02
N GLU A 111 9.51 14.62 13.78
CA GLU A 111 8.61 15.39 12.92
C GLU A 111 7.14 15.20 13.35
N ASP A 112 6.32 16.23 13.13
CA ASP A 112 4.89 16.25 13.41
C ASP A 112 4.10 15.75 12.18
N PHE A 113 3.57 14.54 12.30
CA PHE A 113 2.72 13.90 11.29
C PHE A 113 1.22 13.88 11.68
N SER A 114 0.81 14.62 12.71
CA SER A 114 -0.58 14.64 13.22
C SER A 114 -1.62 15.02 12.16
N LYS A 115 -1.23 15.77 11.13
CA LYS A 115 -2.10 16.20 10.02
C LYS A 115 -2.39 15.10 9.02
N PHE A 116 -1.56 14.06 8.94
CA PHE A 116 -1.78 12.97 8.01
C PHE A 116 -3.00 12.13 8.40
N ARG A 117 -3.78 11.75 7.39
CA ARG A 117 -5.07 11.12 7.59
C ARG A 117 -4.99 9.80 8.33
N ASP A 118 -3.99 8.97 8.01
CA ASP A 118 -3.75 7.67 8.66
C ASP A 118 -3.51 7.86 10.17
N ILE A 119 -2.66 8.79 10.59
CA ILE A 119 -2.38 9.08 12.00
C ILE A 119 -3.60 9.72 12.67
N ARG A 120 -4.12 10.79 12.10
CA ARG A 120 -5.21 11.56 12.70
C ARG A 120 -6.46 10.72 12.97
N LEU A 121 -6.84 9.83 12.03
CA LEU A 121 -8.00 8.96 12.20
C LEU A 121 -7.71 7.86 13.20
N THR A 122 -6.52 7.25 13.16
CA THR A 122 -6.14 6.18 14.08
C THR A 122 -6.08 6.68 15.52
N LEU A 123 -5.48 7.84 15.79
CA LEU A 123 -5.46 8.45 17.11
C LEU A 123 -6.87 8.83 17.62
N ALA A 124 -7.82 9.08 16.71
CA ALA A 124 -9.22 9.29 17.05
C ALA A 124 -10.02 7.97 17.21
N GLY A 125 -9.37 6.81 17.23
CA GLY A 125 -10.01 5.48 17.34
C GLY A 125 -10.80 5.07 16.09
N LYS A 126 -10.47 5.62 14.91
CA LYS A 126 -11.09 5.32 13.63
C LYS A 126 -10.08 4.66 12.70
N TYR A 127 -10.58 3.94 11.70
CA TYR A 127 -9.73 3.39 10.65
C TYR A 127 -8.99 4.52 9.91
N GLY A 128 -7.67 4.47 9.94
CA GLY A 128 -6.77 5.45 9.33
C GLY A 128 -5.98 4.84 8.18
N ALA A 129 -6.27 5.27 6.96
CA ALA A 129 -5.47 4.96 5.78
C ALA A 129 -5.33 6.20 4.89
N ARG A 130 -4.23 6.26 4.15
CA ARG A 130 -4.00 7.27 3.10
C ARG A 130 -3.14 6.72 1.98
N SER A 131 -3.27 7.32 0.83
CA SER A 131 -2.32 7.18 -0.27
C SER A 131 -1.68 8.54 -0.55
N SER A 132 -0.39 8.56 -0.75
CA SER A 132 0.37 9.78 -1.05
C SER A 132 1.32 9.51 -2.20
N ARG A 133 1.45 10.43 -3.16
CA ARG A 133 2.43 10.34 -4.24
C ARG A 133 3.70 11.08 -3.85
N THR A 134 4.85 10.48 -4.17
CA THR A 134 6.15 11.13 -4.03
C THR A 134 6.41 12.11 -5.18
N ASP A 135 5.87 11.77 -6.38
CA ASP A 135 5.83 12.63 -7.57
C ASP A 135 4.37 12.73 -8.04
N GLU A 136 3.84 13.96 -8.12
CA GLU A 136 2.44 14.20 -8.54
C GLU A 136 2.16 13.73 -9.97
N ASN A 137 3.17 13.73 -10.84
CA ASN A 137 3.06 13.35 -12.24
C ASN A 137 3.22 11.84 -12.48
N ASP A 138 3.80 11.10 -11.52
CA ASP A 138 3.98 9.66 -11.62
C ASP A 138 2.98 8.93 -10.70
N LYS A 139 1.99 8.27 -11.33
CA LYS A 139 1.02 7.44 -10.60
C LYS A 139 1.68 6.28 -9.85
N ASN A 140 2.82 5.77 -10.35
CA ASN A 140 3.53 4.65 -9.75
C ASN A 140 4.34 5.06 -8.52
N SER A 141 4.54 6.36 -8.30
CA SER A 141 5.20 6.90 -7.10
C SER A 141 4.30 6.89 -5.86
N SER A 142 3.08 6.37 -5.97
CA SER A 142 2.13 6.30 -4.87
C SER A 142 2.61 5.35 -3.77
N VAL A 143 2.45 5.78 -2.53
CA VAL A 143 2.74 5.01 -1.31
C VAL A 143 1.44 4.90 -0.52
N MET A 144 1.08 3.67 -0.15
CA MET A 144 -0.06 3.37 0.70
C MET A 144 0.39 3.30 2.16
N PHE A 145 -0.40 3.91 3.05
CA PHE A 145 -0.18 3.94 4.50
C PHE A 145 -1.44 3.44 5.20
N VAL A 146 -1.25 2.58 6.21
CA VAL A 146 -2.34 2.04 7.03
C VAL A 146 -1.92 2.10 8.49
N GLY A 147 -2.69 2.80 9.31
CA GLY A 147 -2.45 2.99 10.73
C GLY A 147 -3.23 2.01 11.60
N ALA A 148 -2.60 1.52 12.66
CA ALA A 148 -3.20 0.79 13.76
C ALA A 148 -2.96 1.52 15.08
N PRO A 149 -3.96 1.61 15.99
CA PRO A 149 -3.78 2.24 17.27
C PRO A 149 -2.87 1.38 18.19
N VAL A 150 -2.01 2.05 18.94
CA VAL A 150 -1.22 1.44 20.01
C VAL A 150 -1.89 1.80 21.33
N HIS A 151 -2.27 0.79 22.11
CA HIS A 151 -2.96 0.97 23.39
C HIS A 151 -2.04 0.76 24.58
N LYS A 152 -2.30 1.53 25.63
CA LYS A 152 -1.75 1.30 26.95
C LYS A 152 -2.82 1.65 28.00
N ASP A 153 -3.09 0.73 28.91
CA ASP A 153 -4.11 0.89 29.96
C ASP A 153 -5.49 1.30 29.39
N GLY A 154 -5.88 0.72 28.24
CA GLY A 154 -7.15 0.96 27.57
C GLY A 154 -7.26 2.31 26.84
N LYS A 155 -6.17 3.07 26.73
CA LYS A 155 -6.11 4.35 26.00
C LYS A 155 -5.20 4.24 24.79
N ILE A 156 -5.52 4.96 23.72
CA ILE A 156 -4.63 5.09 22.56
C ILE A 156 -3.49 6.04 22.95
N VAL A 157 -2.26 5.52 22.91
CA VAL A 157 -1.03 6.25 23.26
C VAL A 157 -0.14 6.50 22.04
N GLY A 158 -0.54 6.03 20.87
CA GLY A 158 0.21 6.23 19.65
C GLY A 158 -0.46 5.59 18.45
N CYS A 159 0.15 5.76 17.28
CA CYS A 159 -0.24 5.14 16.03
C CYS A 159 0.97 4.45 15.41
N LEU A 160 0.85 3.15 15.14
CA LEU A 160 1.79 2.45 14.29
C LEU A 160 1.21 2.40 12.88
N SER A 161 1.88 3.03 11.92
CA SER A 161 1.46 3.01 10.52
C SER A 161 2.47 2.22 9.69
N VAL A 162 1.99 1.21 8.97
CA VAL A 162 2.78 0.52 7.96
C VAL A 162 2.61 1.19 6.62
N TYR A 163 3.67 1.19 5.80
CA TYR A 163 3.59 1.77 4.47
C TYR A 163 4.37 0.98 3.42
N LYS A 164 3.86 1.03 2.19
CA LYS A 164 4.38 0.29 1.05
C LYS A 164 4.23 1.09 -0.24
N ALA A 165 5.28 1.10 -1.08
CA ALA A 165 5.22 1.70 -2.39
C ALA A 165 4.29 0.89 -3.32
N GLN A 166 3.46 1.57 -4.09
CA GLN A 166 2.54 0.93 -5.04
C GLN A 166 3.29 0.22 -6.16
N ALA A 167 4.47 0.71 -6.55
CA ALA A 167 5.35 0.03 -7.49
C ALA A 167 5.71 -1.40 -7.05
N ASP A 168 5.79 -1.65 -5.75
CA ASP A 168 6.04 -2.98 -5.19
C ASP A 168 4.80 -3.87 -5.14
N VAL A 169 3.61 -3.29 -5.36
CA VAL A 169 2.31 -3.98 -5.30
C VAL A 169 1.85 -4.43 -6.68
N LEU A 170 2.10 -3.61 -7.70
CA LEU A 170 1.52 -3.77 -9.04
C LEU A 170 2.53 -4.09 -10.17
N PRO A 171 3.68 -4.74 -9.93
CA PRO A 171 4.64 -4.96 -11.01
C PRO A 171 4.05 -5.78 -12.17
N PHE A 172 3.16 -6.75 -11.90
CA PHE A 172 2.51 -7.55 -12.93
C PHE A 172 1.41 -6.81 -13.71
N VAL A 173 0.77 -5.80 -13.13
CA VAL A 173 -0.21 -4.95 -13.84
C VAL A 173 0.51 -4.04 -14.82
N GLN A 174 1.71 -3.58 -14.47
CA GLN A 174 2.54 -2.74 -15.35
C GLN A 174 3.13 -3.52 -16.52
N GLU A 175 3.54 -4.78 -16.33
CA GLU A 175 3.99 -5.65 -17.43
C GLU A 175 2.86 -5.89 -18.42
N ARG A 176 1.65 -6.22 -17.97
CA ARG A 176 0.49 -6.41 -18.86
C ARG A 176 0.11 -5.17 -19.65
N ARG A 177 0.31 -3.95 -19.12
CA ARG A 177 0.06 -2.71 -19.87
C ARG A 177 1.11 -2.44 -20.96
N ARG A 178 2.30 -3.03 -20.85
CA ARG A 178 3.36 -2.91 -21.88
C ARG A 178 3.18 -3.88 -23.04
N ASP A 179 2.49 -4.99 -22.81
CA ASP A 179 2.30 -6.08 -23.78
C ASP A 179 0.98 -5.95 -24.58
N ILE A 180 0.21 -4.87 -24.37
CA ILE A 180 -1.01 -4.49 -25.11
C ILE A 180 -0.74 -3.22 -25.93
#